data_d1a5d81890313a31a9ada97a7bb63fc0
#
_entry.id   d1a5d81890313a31a9ada97a7bb63fc0
#
_cell.length_a   1.000
_cell.length_b   1.000
_cell.length_c   1.000
_cell.angle_alpha   90.00
_cell.angle_beta   90.00
_cell.angle_gamma   90.00
#
_symmetry.space_group_name_H-M   'P 1'
#
loop_
_entity.id
_entity.type
_entity.pdbx_description
1 polymer ?
#
loop_
_entity_poly.entity_id
_entity_poly.type
_entity_poly.pdbx_seq_one_letter_code
_entity_poly.pdbx_strand_id
1 'polypeptide(L)'
;MQKQKRKTNHIHRAACALLAGLALSLGLLTGCGSDGSTIVVGKKNEKGYSRAEVMVIAMTEKKRYEEVCTDQIWGVSVGEKGDDFETYLKKQIRSFMDELKIMNLLAADRGISLTSEERAAMDRAAAEYFGRLPQSAIDSMGVTEADVQHIYEDYGLAEKLAGQLTDNVALEVSDSEAKVIHVSQIKTSDESEADAFQRAASQEDADFQSCAEEAGLTVSDR
;
A
#
# COMPACT_ATOMS: atom_id res chain seq x y z
N MET A 1 4.59 32.83 1.89
CA MET A 1 4.02 31.92 2.91
C MET A 1 3.11 30.81 2.38
N GLN A 2 2.60 30.83 1.15
CA GLN A 2 1.74 29.74 0.61
C GLN A 2 2.47 28.48 0.09
N LYS A 3 3.74 28.61 -0.30
CA LYS A 3 4.52 27.46 -0.85
C LYS A 3 4.91 26.41 0.20
N GLN A 4 5.04 26.83 1.46
CA GLN A 4 5.43 25.92 2.55
C GLN A 4 4.26 25.09 3.08
N LYS A 5 3.04 25.64 3.06
CA LYS A 5 1.80 24.90 3.41
C LYS A 5 1.45 23.75 2.43
N ARG A 6 1.83 23.91 1.14
CA ARG A 6 1.62 22.84 0.15
C ARG A 6 2.56 21.65 0.35
N LYS A 7 3.83 21.90 0.74
CA LYS A 7 4.80 20.80 0.98
C LYS A 7 4.42 19.94 2.19
N THR A 8 3.96 20.55 3.29
CA THR A 8 3.52 19.80 4.49
C THR A 8 2.29 18.92 4.20
N ASN A 9 1.33 19.41 3.41
CA ASN A 9 0.16 18.60 3.06
C ASN A 9 0.48 17.41 2.14
N HIS A 10 1.53 17.49 1.34
CA HIS A 10 1.99 16.35 0.53
C HIS A 10 2.68 15.27 1.40
N ILE A 11 3.46 15.67 2.40
CA ILE A 11 4.12 14.72 3.31
C ILE A 11 3.10 13.99 4.18
N HIS A 12 2.07 14.66 4.71
CA HIS A 12 1.00 14.00 5.48
C HIS A 12 0.11 13.09 4.63
N ARG A 13 -0.14 13.44 3.37
CA ARG A 13 -0.84 12.57 2.42
C ARG A 13 0.02 11.41 1.96
N ALA A 14 1.34 11.60 1.83
CA ALA A 14 2.28 10.56 1.50
C ALA A 14 2.41 9.54 2.64
N ALA A 15 2.55 9.94 3.89
CA ALA A 15 2.67 9.02 5.03
C ALA A 15 1.42 8.14 5.21
N CYS A 16 0.20 8.70 5.04
CA CYS A 16 -1.03 7.90 5.04
C CYS A 16 -1.25 7.08 3.75
N ALA A 17 -0.78 7.58 2.59
CA ALA A 17 -0.89 6.87 1.31
C ALA A 17 0.15 5.74 1.18
N LEU A 18 1.27 5.83 1.88
CA LEU A 18 2.38 4.89 1.79
C LEU A 18 2.05 3.56 2.47
N LEU A 19 1.35 3.57 3.61
CA LEU A 19 0.80 2.35 4.19
C LEU A 19 -0.31 1.73 3.30
N ALA A 20 -1.00 2.53 2.48
CA ALA A 20 -1.99 2.04 1.52
C ALA A 20 -1.36 1.54 0.21
N GLY A 21 -0.20 2.09 -0.20
CA GLY A 21 0.50 1.71 -1.43
C GLY A 21 1.21 0.36 -1.36
N LEU A 22 1.59 -0.07 -0.16
CA LEU A 22 2.34 -1.30 0.05
C LEU A 22 1.58 -2.57 -0.32
N ALA A 23 0.25 -2.55 -0.25
CA ALA A 23 -0.56 -3.72 -0.58
C ALA A 23 -0.65 -4.02 -2.08
N LEU A 24 -0.34 -3.05 -2.94
CA LEU A 24 -0.36 -3.23 -4.40
C LEU A 24 1.01 -3.65 -4.98
N SER A 25 2.11 -3.37 -4.29
CA SER A 25 3.46 -3.74 -4.75
C SER A 25 3.89 -5.16 -4.35
N LEU A 26 3.25 -5.76 -3.34
CA LEU A 26 3.52 -7.14 -2.91
C LEU A 26 3.09 -8.23 -3.93
N GLY A 27 2.32 -7.86 -4.96
CA GLY A 27 1.87 -8.80 -6.00
C GLY A 27 2.90 -9.08 -7.10
N LEU A 28 3.99 -8.34 -7.21
CA LEU A 28 4.92 -8.43 -8.34
C LEU A 28 6.25 -9.13 -8.02
N LEU A 29 6.49 -9.53 -6.78
CA LEU A 29 7.71 -10.26 -6.38
C LEU A 29 7.44 -11.74 -6.08
N THR A 30 6.48 -12.37 -6.76
CA THR A 30 6.37 -13.84 -6.78
C THR A 30 7.46 -14.46 -7.66
N GLY A 31 8.71 -14.23 -7.27
CA GLY A 31 9.85 -15.00 -7.73
C GLY A 31 9.98 -16.23 -6.85
N CYS A 32 9.68 -17.40 -7.41
CA CYS A 32 9.97 -18.75 -6.99
C CYS A 32 10.78 -18.93 -5.71
N GLY A 33 10.25 -19.70 -4.77
CA GLY A 33 11.06 -20.31 -3.74
C GLY A 33 10.25 -20.74 -2.53
N SER A 34 9.72 -21.96 -2.60
CA SER A 34 9.26 -22.71 -1.44
C SER A 34 10.39 -22.89 -0.45
N ASP A 35 9.99 -22.94 0.77
CA ASP A 35 10.59 -23.42 2.00
C ASP A 35 10.91 -22.32 2.99
N GLY A 36 10.28 -22.48 4.16
CA GLY A 36 10.37 -21.64 5.33
C GLY A 36 11.78 -21.52 5.94
N SER A 37 12.74 -21.12 5.16
CA SER A 37 14.07 -20.76 5.62
C SER A 37 14.07 -19.29 5.95
N THR A 38 14.11 -18.97 7.22
CA THR A 38 14.49 -17.65 7.72
C THR A 38 15.83 -17.29 7.09
N ILE A 39 15.85 -16.39 6.12
CA ILE A 39 17.11 -15.84 5.61
C ILE A 39 17.64 -14.93 6.73
N VAL A 40 18.53 -15.49 7.54
CA VAL A 40 19.32 -14.73 8.51
C VAL A 40 20.43 -14.04 7.73
N VAL A 41 20.12 -12.91 7.12
CA VAL A 41 21.12 -11.99 6.58
C VAL A 41 21.40 -10.98 7.69
N GLY A 42 22.49 -11.14 8.42
CA GLY A 42 22.89 -10.18 9.44
C GLY A 42 23.79 -10.80 10.51
N LYS A 43 24.61 -9.96 11.11
CA LYS A 43 25.48 -10.33 12.24
C LYS A 43 24.62 -10.90 13.36
N LYS A 44 25.11 -11.94 14.00
CA LYS A 44 24.49 -12.85 14.97
C LYS A 44 23.76 -12.23 16.19
N ASN A 45 23.54 -10.90 16.25
CA ASN A 45 23.00 -10.17 17.41
C ASN A 45 21.94 -9.10 17.09
N GLU A 46 21.43 -9.03 15.87
CA GLU A 46 20.38 -8.04 15.58
C GLU A 46 19.01 -8.59 15.94
N LYS A 47 18.34 -7.94 16.90
CA LYS A 47 16.97 -8.26 17.27
C LYS A 47 16.05 -7.93 16.09
N GLY A 48 15.16 -8.85 15.75
CA GLY A 48 14.02 -8.58 14.88
C GLY A 48 13.02 -7.64 15.55
N TYR A 49 11.96 -7.33 14.85
CA TYR A 49 10.87 -6.51 15.39
C TYR A 49 10.18 -7.19 16.57
N SER A 50 9.77 -6.37 17.55
CA SER A 50 8.98 -6.81 18.69
C SER A 50 7.55 -7.18 18.26
N ARG A 51 6.84 -7.92 19.13
CA ARG A 51 5.42 -8.18 18.90
C ARG A 51 4.61 -6.88 18.80
N ALA A 52 4.90 -5.87 19.61
CA ALA A 52 4.22 -4.59 19.60
C ALA A 52 4.36 -3.88 18.24
N GLU A 53 5.57 -3.83 17.71
CA GLU A 53 5.88 -3.25 16.40
C GLU A 53 5.16 -3.97 15.26
N VAL A 54 5.16 -5.32 15.27
CA VAL A 54 4.40 -6.11 14.28
C VAL A 54 2.90 -5.85 14.39
N MET A 55 2.37 -5.66 15.61
CA MET A 55 0.95 -5.37 15.83
C MET A 55 0.53 -3.99 15.28
N VAL A 56 1.43 -3.01 15.20
CA VAL A 56 1.16 -1.72 14.54
C VAL A 56 0.75 -1.96 13.08
N ILE A 57 1.54 -2.74 12.36
CA ILE A 57 1.27 -3.07 10.95
C ILE A 57 0.02 -3.94 10.84
N ALA A 58 -0.10 -4.99 11.67
CA ALA A 58 -1.22 -5.92 11.62
C ALA A 58 -2.57 -5.23 11.85
N MET A 59 -2.66 -4.32 12.82
CA MET A 59 -3.90 -3.61 13.11
C MET A 59 -4.23 -2.55 12.06
N THR A 60 -3.22 -1.92 11.47
CA THR A 60 -3.41 -0.99 10.35
C THR A 60 -3.98 -1.71 9.14
N GLU A 61 -3.40 -2.86 8.78
CA GLU A 61 -3.88 -3.65 7.66
C GLU A 61 -5.26 -4.26 7.93
N LYS A 62 -5.48 -4.80 9.14
CA LYS A 62 -6.80 -5.29 9.55
C LYS A 62 -7.88 -4.24 9.33
N LYS A 63 -7.67 -3.04 9.88
CA LYS A 63 -8.63 -1.94 9.74
C LYS A 63 -8.87 -1.57 8.29
N ARG A 64 -7.82 -1.48 7.48
CA ARG A 64 -7.91 -1.15 6.06
C ARG A 64 -8.76 -2.17 5.29
N TYR A 65 -8.56 -3.46 5.54
CA TYR A 65 -9.35 -4.50 4.87
C TYR A 65 -10.80 -4.52 5.35
N GLU A 66 -11.06 -4.33 6.64
CA GLU A 66 -12.42 -4.28 7.19
C GLU A 66 -13.21 -3.06 6.70
N GLU A 67 -12.55 -1.91 6.47
CA GLU A 67 -13.19 -0.72 5.91
C GLU A 67 -13.64 -0.90 4.44
N VAL A 68 -12.97 -1.75 3.69
CA VAL A 68 -13.28 -2.00 2.26
C VAL A 68 -14.15 -3.24 2.06
N CYS A 69 -13.87 -4.31 2.79
CA CYS A 69 -14.44 -5.64 2.56
C CYS A 69 -15.36 -6.10 3.68
N THR A 70 -15.55 -5.29 4.73
CA THR A 70 -16.21 -5.65 5.99
C THR A 70 -15.48 -6.80 6.73
N ASP A 71 -16.03 -7.24 7.87
CA ASP A 71 -15.49 -8.36 8.65
C ASP A 71 -15.63 -9.73 7.97
N GLN A 72 -16.44 -9.82 6.92
CA GLN A 72 -16.61 -11.04 6.13
C GLN A 72 -15.34 -11.50 5.43
N ILE A 73 -14.37 -10.58 5.21
CA ILE A 73 -13.10 -10.89 4.59
C ILE A 73 -12.34 -12.02 5.31
N TRP A 74 -12.50 -12.15 6.62
CA TRP A 74 -11.77 -13.14 7.42
C TRP A 74 -12.18 -14.58 7.13
N GLY A 75 -13.41 -14.79 6.61
CA GLY A 75 -13.91 -16.11 6.18
C GLY A 75 -13.57 -16.48 4.73
N VAL A 76 -12.91 -15.59 3.98
CA VAL A 76 -12.60 -15.82 2.57
C VAL A 76 -11.37 -16.71 2.43
N SER A 77 -11.47 -17.75 1.62
CA SER A 77 -10.30 -18.56 1.23
C SER A 77 -9.55 -17.88 0.07
N VAL A 78 -8.22 -17.79 0.20
CA VAL A 78 -7.35 -17.14 -0.77
C VAL A 78 -6.20 -18.05 -1.18
N GLY A 79 -5.73 -17.84 -2.41
CA GLY A 79 -4.62 -18.57 -2.99
C GLY A 79 -4.96 -20.02 -3.37
N GLU A 80 -4.03 -20.67 -4.04
CA GLU A 80 -4.19 -22.03 -4.56
C GLU A 80 -4.33 -23.10 -3.46
N LYS A 81 -3.81 -22.80 -2.26
CA LYS A 81 -3.84 -23.73 -1.10
C LYS A 81 -5.09 -23.60 -0.25
N GLY A 82 -5.95 -22.60 -0.54
CA GLY A 82 -7.19 -22.38 0.20
C GLY A 82 -6.96 -21.91 1.64
N ASP A 83 -5.86 -21.23 1.93
CA ASP A 83 -5.64 -20.57 3.21
C ASP A 83 -6.79 -19.57 3.48
N ASP A 84 -7.21 -19.41 4.73
CA ASP A 84 -8.06 -18.29 5.08
C ASP A 84 -7.33 -16.95 4.96
N PHE A 85 -8.09 -15.87 4.79
CA PHE A 85 -7.51 -14.55 4.60
C PHE A 85 -6.65 -14.10 5.77
N GLU A 86 -6.99 -14.50 6.99
CA GLU A 86 -6.18 -14.18 8.18
C GLU A 86 -4.78 -14.81 8.09
N THR A 87 -4.71 -16.09 7.72
CA THR A 87 -3.45 -16.81 7.52
C THR A 87 -2.64 -16.18 6.39
N TYR A 88 -3.29 -15.82 5.27
CA TYR A 88 -2.66 -15.12 4.16
C TYR A 88 -2.08 -13.79 4.63
N LEU A 89 -2.87 -12.94 5.30
CA LEU A 89 -2.42 -11.64 5.77
C LEU A 89 -1.25 -11.74 6.76
N LYS A 90 -1.28 -12.70 7.67
CA LYS A 90 -0.16 -12.97 8.60
C LYS A 90 1.14 -13.28 7.85
N LYS A 91 1.07 -14.06 6.77
CA LYS A 91 2.23 -14.35 5.92
C LYS A 91 2.76 -13.09 5.23
N GLN A 92 1.86 -12.26 4.70
CA GLN A 92 2.24 -10.99 4.06
C GLN A 92 2.91 -10.03 5.04
N ILE A 93 2.34 -9.87 6.24
CA ILE A 93 2.93 -9.01 7.27
C ILE A 93 4.32 -9.51 7.65
N ARG A 94 4.51 -10.82 7.79
CA ARG A 94 5.82 -11.39 8.09
C ARG A 94 6.85 -11.06 7.00
N SER A 95 6.50 -11.31 5.73
CA SER A 95 7.38 -10.97 4.60
C SER A 95 7.73 -9.49 4.58
N PHE A 96 6.75 -8.62 4.80
CA PHE A 96 6.97 -7.19 4.88
C PHE A 96 7.95 -6.80 6.00
N MET A 97 7.80 -7.36 7.20
CA MET A 97 8.70 -7.07 8.32
C MET A 97 10.13 -7.55 8.05
N ASP A 98 10.26 -8.72 7.41
CA ASP A 98 11.57 -9.26 7.01
C ASP A 98 12.22 -8.37 5.94
N GLU A 99 11.47 -7.94 4.93
CA GLU A 99 11.93 -7.01 3.89
C GLU A 99 12.33 -5.65 4.47
N LEU A 100 11.50 -5.10 5.36
CA LEU A 100 11.79 -3.84 6.04
C LEU A 100 13.12 -3.92 6.80
N LYS A 101 13.35 -5.02 7.51
CA LYS A 101 14.61 -5.26 8.21
C LYS A 101 15.80 -5.35 7.27
N ILE A 102 15.67 -6.07 6.16
CA ILE A 102 16.73 -6.19 5.14
C ILE A 102 17.05 -4.81 4.55
N MET A 103 16.03 -4.01 4.22
CA MET A 103 16.23 -2.67 3.68
C MET A 103 16.98 -1.75 4.67
N ASN A 104 16.64 -1.80 5.95
CA ASN A 104 17.32 -1.01 6.97
C ASN A 104 18.77 -1.45 7.17
N LEU A 105 19.04 -2.76 7.15
CA LEU A 105 20.41 -3.29 7.19
C LEU A 105 21.21 -2.83 5.97
N LEU A 106 20.64 -2.86 4.79
CA LEU A 106 21.28 -2.40 3.56
C LEU A 106 21.51 -0.89 3.58
N ALA A 107 20.58 -0.10 4.12
CA ALA A 107 20.76 1.33 4.31
C ALA A 107 21.96 1.62 5.22
N ALA A 108 22.05 0.92 6.36
CA ALA A 108 23.17 1.04 7.30
C ALA A 108 24.50 0.65 6.66
N ASP A 109 24.55 -0.44 5.89
CA ASP A 109 25.76 -0.89 5.16
C ASP A 109 26.23 0.16 4.14
N ARG A 110 25.29 0.88 3.52
CA ARG A 110 25.57 1.96 2.56
C ARG A 110 25.79 3.34 3.19
N GLY A 111 25.73 3.45 4.50
CA GLY A 111 25.87 4.73 5.22
C GLY A 111 24.68 5.68 4.98
N ILE A 112 23.53 5.17 4.57
CA ILE A 112 22.31 5.94 4.38
C ILE A 112 21.59 6.06 5.72
N SER A 113 21.18 7.26 6.08
CA SER A 113 20.43 7.56 7.29
C SER A 113 19.41 8.65 7.04
N LEU A 114 18.39 8.73 7.89
CA LEU A 114 17.45 9.84 7.87
C LEU A 114 18.16 11.14 8.31
N THR A 115 17.88 12.24 7.62
CA THR A 115 18.25 13.58 8.12
C THR A 115 17.41 13.93 9.34
N SER A 116 17.80 15.00 10.05
CA SER A 116 17.03 15.51 11.20
C SER A 116 15.61 15.92 10.82
N GLU A 117 15.42 16.50 9.63
CA GLU A 117 14.12 16.90 9.13
C GLU A 117 13.24 15.70 8.76
N GLU A 118 13.83 14.69 8.12
CA GLU A 118 13.13 13.44 7.77
C GLU A 118 12.73 12.69 9.03
N ARG A 119 13.64 12.53 10.00
CA ARG A 119 13.35 11.91 11.29
C ARG A 119 12.21 12.64 12.01
N ALA A 120 12.31 13.97 12.15
CA ALA A 120 11.26 14.78 12.78
C ALA A 120 9.91 14.68 12.04
N ALA A 121 9.90 14.40 10.75
CA ALA A 121 8.67 14.13 10.00
C ALA A 121 8.08 12.76 10.35
N MET A 122 8.92 11.72 10.50
CA MET A 122 8.49 10.39 10.94
C MET A 122 7.97 10.42 12.37
N ASP A 123 8.66 11.10 13.29
CA ASP A 123 8.23 11.26 14.69
C ASP A 123 6.85 11.91 14.79
N ARG A 124 6.61 12.99 14.04
CA ARG A 124 5.30 13.65 14.02
C ARG A 124 4.20 12.73 13.47
N ALA A 125 4.49 11.99 12.42
CA ALA A 125 3.53 11.05 11.84
C ALA A 125 3.22 9.89 12.80
N ALA A 126 4.24 9.38 13.49
CA ALA A 126 4.10 8.36 14.52
C ALA A 126 3.25 8.82 15.70
N ALA A 127 3.53 10.03 16.23
CA ALA A 127 2.77 10.63 17.32
C ALA A 127 1.30 10.87 16.91
N GLU A 128 1.05 11.33 15.68
CA GLU A 128 -0.30 11.52 15.16
C GLU A 128 -1.05 10.18 15.03
N TYR A 129 -0.39 9.12 14.55
CA TYR A 129 -0.98 7.78 14.49
C TYR A 129 -1.30 7.27 15.90
N PHE A 130 -0.33 7.31 16.83
CA PHE A 130 -0.50 6.83 18.18
C PHE A 130 -1.60 7.59 18.93
N GLY A 131 -1.66 8.91 18.77
CA GLY A 131 -2.70 9.75 19.39
C GLY A 131 -4.13 9.50 18.88
N ARG A 132 -4.29 8.82 17.73
CA ARG A 132 -5.60 8.41 17.21
C ARG A 132 -6.04 7.02 17.66
N LEU A 133 -5.13 6.25 18.28
CA LEU A 133 -5.47 4.91 18.75
C LEU A 133 -6.37 5.00 20.00
N PRO A 134 -7.47 4.25 20.05
CA PRO A 134 -8.23 4.11 21.29
C PRO A 134 -7.40 3.33 22.31
N GLN A 135 -7.59 3.64 23.60
CA GLN A 135 -6.85 2.99 24.69
C GLN A 135 -6.95 1.46 24.62
N SER A 136 -8.14 0.93 24.29
CA SER A 136 -8.35 -0.51 24.14
C SER A 136 -7.48 -1.15 23.04
N ALA A 137 -7.18 -0.42 21.97
CA ALA A 137 -6.25 -0.88 20.94
C ALA A 137 -4.80 -0.85 21.43
N ILE A 138 -4.40 0.21 22.10
CA ILE A 138 -3.06 0.33 22.73
C ILE A 138 -2.82 -0.83 23.69
N ASP A 139 -3.77 -1.10 24.59
CA ASP A 139 -3.68 -2.19 25.57
C ASP A 139 -3.63 -3.57 24.89
N SER A 140 -4.46 -3.79 23.87
CA SER A 140 -4.51 -5.05 23.12
C SER A 140 -3.21 -5.33 22.34
N MET A 141 -2.64 -4.32 21.72
CA MET A 141 -1.38 -4.42 20.99
C MET A 141 -0.18 -4.51 21.93
N GLY A 142 -0.28 -3.91 23.11
CA GLY A 142 0.84 -3.70 24.03
C GLY A 142 1.87 -2.74 23.45
N VAL A 143 1.42 -1.73 22.69
CA VAL A 143 2.26 -0.80 21.94
C VAL A 143 2.50 0.48 22.72
N THR A 144 3.71 1.01 22.60
CA THR A 144 4.09 2.34 23.08
C THR A 144 4.27 3.31 21.91
N GLU A 145 4.30 4.60 22.17
CA GLU A 145 4.62 5.59 21.15
C GLU A 145 6.00 5.36 20.54
N ALA A 146 6.97 4.91 21.33
CA ALA A 146 8.32 4.58 20.87
C ALA A 146 8.33 3.39 19.88
N ASP A 147 7.47 2.38 20.06
CA ASP A 147 7.35 1.28 19.11
C ASP A 147 6.81 1.79 17.75
N VAL A 148 5.85 2.72 17.79
CA VAL A 148 5.33 3.33 16.57
C VAL A 148 6.39 4.20 15.90
N GLN A 149 7.13 5.02 16.66
CA GLN A 149 8.23 5.85 16.15
C GLN A 149 9.26 4.99 15.43
N HIS A 150 9.70 3.88 16.03
CA HIS A 150 10.70 3.00 15.45
C HIS A 150 10.22 2.43 14.10
N ILE A 151 8.97 1.97 14.00
CA ILE A 151 8.41 1.47 12.74
C ILE A 151 8.36 2.57 11.67
N TYR A 152 7.97 3.79 12.03
CA TYR A 152 7.91 4.90 11.09
C TYR A 152 9.30 5.36 10.62
N GLU A 153 10.29 5.39 11.51
CA GLU A 153 11.68 5.69 11.16
C GLU A 153 12.27 4.62 10.23
N ASP A 154 12.08 3.35 10.56
CA ASP A 154 12.56 2.22 9.75
C ASP A 154 11.91 2.21 8.36
N TYR A 155 10.62 2.52 8.29
CA TYR A 155 9.91 2.64 7.02
C TYR A 155 10.43 3.82 6.19
N GLY A 156 10.59 5.01 6.79
CA GLY A 156 11.13 6.19 6.12
C GLY A 156 12.56 5.97 5.62
N LEU A 157 13.37 5.21 6.36
CA LEU A 157 14.73 4.86 5.95
C LEU A 157 14.72 3.89 4.76
N ALA A 158 13.86 2.89 4.79
CA ALA A 158 13.71 1.93 3.68
C ALA A 158 13.22 2.64 2.40
N GLU A 159 12.27 3.56 2.51
CA GLU A 159 11.77 4.37 1.40
C GLU A 159 12.88 5.26 0.82
N LYS A 160 13.68 5.90 1.66
CA LYS A 160 14.83 6.70 1.23
C LYS A 160 15.85 5.86 0.47
N LEU A 161 16.16 4.66 0.98
CA LEU A 161 17.05 3.72 0.29
C LEU A 161 16.47 3.31 -1.06
N ALA A 162 15.19 2.94 -1.13
CA ALA A 162 14.53 2.58 -2.39
C ALA A 162 14.61 3.71 -3.42
N GLY A 163 14.35 4.95 -3.02
CA GLY A 163 14.51 6.13 -3.86
C GLY A 163 15.93 6.23 -4.43
N GLN A 164 16.95 6.12 -3.58
CA GLN A 164 18.35 6.20 -4.04
C GLN A 164 18.76 5.04 -4.95
N LEU A 165 18.17 3.86 -4.78
CA LEU A 165 18.43 2.70 -5.65
C LEU A 165 17.80 2.87 -7.03
N THR A 166 16.68 3.59 -7.11
CA THR A 166 15.91 3.79 -8.35
C THR A 166 16.24 5.07 -9.08
N ASP A 167 16.85 6.07 -8.42
CA ASP A 167 17.18 7.38 -9.01
C ASP A 167 18.09 7.28 -10.25
N ASN A 168 18.87 6.21 -10.38
CA ASN A 168 19.77 5.98 -11.52
C ASN A 168 19.28 4.88 -12.46
N VAL A 169 18.08 4.34 -12.22
CA VAL A 169 17.48 3.37 -13.14
C VAL A 169 16.79 4.17 -14.24
N ALA A 170 17.42 4.24 -15.40
CA ALA A 170 16.76 4.70 -16.61
C ALA A 170 15.64 3.70 -16.94
N LEU A 171 14.44 4.00 -16.48
CA LEU A 171 13.26 3.27 -16.92
C LEU A 171 13.02 3.66 -18.38
N GLU A 172 13.52 2.83 -19.31
CA GLU A 172 13.04 2.87 -20.68
C GLU A 172 11.60 2.36 -20.67
N VAL A 173 10.67 3.28 -20.41
CA VAL A 173 9.24 3.02 -20.56
C VAL A 173 8.97 2.99 -22.06
N SER A 174 8.49 1.86 -22.57
CA SER A 174 8.07 1.78 -23.97
C SER A 174 6.91 2.75 -24.22
N ASP A 175 6.79 3.27 -25.46
CA ASP A 175 5.69 4.16 -25.83
C ASP A 175 4.31 3.56 -25.51
N SER A 176 4.20 2.23 -25.53
CA SER A 176 2.97 1.52 -25.17
C SER A 176 2.68 1.53 -23.66
N GLU A 177 3.70 1.53 -22.80
CA GLU A 177 3.57 1.61 -21.34
C GLU A 177 3.36 3.05 -20.85
N ALA A 178 3.90 4.03 -21.58
CA ALA A 178 3.70 5.45 -21.32
C ALA A 178 2.36 5.98 -21.84
N LYS A 179 1.63 5.17 -22.61
CA LYS A 179 0.37 5.59 -23.24
C LYS A 179 -0.70 5.80 -22.18
N VAL A 180 -1.09 7.05 -22.00
CA VAL A 180 -2.29 7.41 -21.23
C VAL A 180 -3.49 7.25 -22.17
N ILE A 181 -4.46 6.45 -21.75
CA ILE A 181 -5.76 6.33 -22.42
C ILE A 181 -6.83 7.02 -21.57
N HIS A 182 -7.68 7.76 -22.22
CA HIS A 182 -8.92 8.25 -21.60
C HIS A 182 -10.01 7.23 -21.86
N VAL A 183 -10.73 6.84 -20.83
CA VAL A 183 -11.81 5.85 -20.92
C VAL A 183 -13.09 6.50 -20.46
N SER A 184 -14.10 6.42 -21.29
CA SER A 184 -15.48 6.75 -20.92
C SER A 184 -16.20 5.47 -20.52
N GLN A 185 -16.90 5.51 -19.39
CA GLN A 185 -17.64 4.35 -18.88
C GLN A 185 -19.06 4.74 -18.48
N ILE A 186 -19.95 3.79 -18.63
CA ILE A 186 -21.28 3.81 -18.02
C ILE A 186 -21.39 2.74 -16.95
N LYS A 187 -22.28 2.93 -15.99
CA LYS A 187 -22.63 1.92 -14.98
C LYS A 187 -24.15 1.84 -14.89
N THR A 188 -24.67 0.64 -15.03
CA THR A 188 -26.07 0.32 -14.76
C THR A 188 -26.16 -0.96 -13.95
N SER A 189 -27.22 -1.14 -13.19
CA SER A 189 -27.57 -2.38 -12.49
C SER A 189 -28.52 -3.26 -13.32
N ASP A 190 -28.95 -2.81 -14.49
CA ASP A 190 -29.84 -3.54 -15.38
C ASP A 190 -29.04 -4.15 -16.54
N GLU A 191 -28.98 -5.49 -16.59
CA GLU A 191 -28.28 -6.24 -17.59
C GLU A 191 -28.83 -5.98 -18.99
N SER A 192 -30.15 -5.83 -19.12
CA SER A 192 -30.82 -5.59 -20.40
C SER A 192 -30.49 -4.20 -20.96
N GLU A 193 -30.36 -3.17 -20.08
CA GLU A 193 -29.87 -1.85 -20.47
C GLU A 193 -28.41 -1.90 -20.91
N ALA A 194 -27.55 -2.63 -20.17
CA ALA A 194 -26.15 -2.79 -20.52
C ALA A 194 -25.97 -3.45 -21.89
N ASP A 195 -26.70 -4.53 -22.18
CA ASP A 195 -26.69 -5.23 -23.45
C ASP A 195 -27.22 -4.38 -24.61
N ALA A 196 -28.26 -3.60 -24.36
CA ALA A 196 -28.83 -2.70 -25.37
C ALA A 196 -27.84 -1.58 -25.72
N PHE A 197 -27.22 -0.98 -24.70
CA PHE A 197 -26.19 0.03 -24.86
C PHE A 197 -24.97 -0.50 -25.61
N GLN A 198 -24.45 -1.68 -25.21
CA GLN A 198 -23.31 -2.31 -25.86
C GLN A 198 -23.56 -2.50 -27.36
N ARG A 199 -24.74 -3.00 -27.72
CA ARG A 199 -25.12 -3.19 -29.11
C ARG A 199 -25.18 -1.87 -29.90
N ALA A 200 -25.72 -0.81 -29.30
CA ALA A 200 -25.78 0.51 -29.92
C ALA A 200 -24.39 1.12 -30.10
N ALA A 201 -23.57 1.11 -29.04
CA ALA A 201 -22.23 1.69 -29.03
C ALA A 201 -21.20 0.89 -29.86
N SER A 202 -21.51 -0.37 -30.26
CA SER A 202 -20.65 -1.19 -31.10
C SER A 202 -20.94 -1.04 -32.58
N GLN A 203 -21.87 -0.20 -33.01
CA GLN A 203 -22.13 0.06 -34.43
C GLN A 203 -20.98 0.88 -35.04
N GLU A 204 -20.73 0.64 -36.34
CA GLU A 204 -19.80 1.46 -37.11
C GLU A 204 -20.28 2.92 -37.09
N ASP A 205 -19.39 3.87 -36.73
CA ASP A 205 -19.67 5.30 -36.55
C ASP A 205 -20.55 5.67 -35.33
N ALA A 206 -20.80 4.75 -34.39
CA ALA A 206 -21.53 5.09 -33.16
C ALA A 206 -20.72 6.04 -32.27
N ASP A 207 -21.34 7.12 -31.82
CA ASP A 207 -20.79 8.00 -30.80
C ASP A 207 -21.23 7.53 -29.41
N PHE A 208 -20.27 7.21 -28.56
CA PHE A 208 -20.49 6.65 -27.22
C PHE A 208 -21.34 7.54 -26.34
N GLN A 209 -21.10 8.87 -26.38
CA GLN A 209 -21.82 9.83 -25.60
C GLN A 209 -23.27 9.94 -26.03
N SER A 210 -23.52 10.03 -27.35
CA SER A 210 -24.87 10.08 -27.91
C SER A 210 -25.67 8.82 -27.60
N CYS A 211 -25.07 7.63 -27.72
CA CYS A 211 -25.70 6.37 -27.34
C CYS A 211 -26.09 6.33 -25.85
N ALA A 212 -25.26 6.88 -24.98
CA ALA A 212 -25.56 6.94 -23.55
C ALA A 212 -26.72 7.89 -23.23
N GLU A 213 -26.75 9.07 -23.88
CA GLU A 213 -27.83 10.04 -23.73
C GLU A 213 -29.19 9.47 -24.21
N GLU A 214 -29.20 8.79 -25.35
CA GLU A 214 -30.42 8.11 -25.87
C GLU A 214 -30.89 6.98 -24.95
N ALA A 215 -29.96 6.27 -24.29
CA ALA A 215 -30.28 5.24 -23.30
C ALA A 215 -30.61 5.79 -21.92
N GLY A 216 -30.50 7.10 -21.68
CA GLY A 216 -30.68 7.72 -20.36
C GLY A 216 -29.60 7.36 -19.35
N LEU A 217 -28.41 6.94 -19.81
CA LEU A 217 -27.29 6.53 -18.99
C LEU A 217 -26.28 7.66 -18.82
N THR A 218 -25.64 7.68 -17.66
CA THR A 218 -24.62 8.71 -17.35
C THR A 218 -23.23 8.21 -17.69
N VAL A 219 -22.49 8.97 -18.50
CA VAL A 219 -21.08 8.73 -18.79
C VAL A 219 -20.21 9.33 -17.69
N SER A 220 -19.18 8.61 -17.30
CA SER A 220 -18.10 9.11 -16.45
C SER A 220 -16.76 8.86 -17.11
N ASP A 221 -15.92 9.89 -17.20
CA ASP A 221 -14.58 9.82 -17.75
C ASP A 221 -13.56 9.56 -16.64
N ARG A 222 -12.54 8.74 -16.95
CA ARG A 222 -11.39 8.45 -16.09
C ARG A 222 -10.08 8.56 -16.86
#